data_06aed3c9f7e6ebf14770b7cb90618ea1
#
_entry.id   06aed3c9f7e6ebf14770b7cb90618ea1
#
_cell.length_a   1.000
_cell.length_b   1.000
_cell.length_c   1.000
_cell.angle_alpha   90.00
_cell.angle_beta   90.00
_cell.angle_gamma   90.00
#
_symmetry.space_group_name_H-M   'P 1'
#
loop_
_entity.id
_entity.type
_entity.pdbx_description
1 polymer ?
#
loop_
_entity_poly.entity_id
_entity_poly.type
_entity_poly.pdbx_seq_one_letter_code
_entity_poly.pdbx_strand_id
1 'polypeptide(L)'
;MVVAILGTTTMFGQGLGASLDYAMWNGTMIENSETTGSTILAVNYTHNLSEKMDLVGSVGYGMGFGVVPMKADLNYGITNKLSANLGLGLYMISDSTYDANAIGVADEASTDVVEGSANEFGINLGLSYQVTSAISLGFNYNMIKSGDYDFNGMQFGLSYAFGGKSTDDKKEIEKK
;
A
#
# COMPACT_ATOMS: atom_id res chain seq x y z
N MET A 1 -7.46 4.00 18.16
CA MET A 1 -8.66 3.47 17.54
C MET A 1 -8.44 3.38 16.03
N VAL A 2 -8.33 2.16 15.55
CA VAL A 2 -8.78 1.66 14.25
C VAL A 2 -8.66 2.65 13.09
N VAL A 3 -8.19 2.31 11.95
CA VAL A 3 -8.44 1.23 11.05
C VAL A 3 -7.35 1.19 10.02
N ALA A 4 -6.85 0.19 9.85
CA ALA A 4 -6.05 -0.43 8.93
C ALA A 4 -6.57 -0.54 7.57
N ILE A 5 -5.82 -0.65 6.52
CA ILE A 5 -6.24 -1.50 5.51
C ILE A 5 -5.66 -1.25 4.16
N LEU A 6 -4.94 -1.95 3.50
CA LEU A 6 -4.91 -2.70 2.35
C LEU A 6 -3.85 -2.55 1.33
N GLY A 7 -3.67 -3.44 0.66
CA GLY A 7 -2.78 -3.97 -0.18
C GLY A 7 -2.98 -4.02 -1.66
N THR A 8 -2.76 -5.09 -2.24
CA THR A 8 -2.79 -5.34 -3.66
C THR A 8 -4.19 -5.70 -4.13
N THR A 9 -4.55 -5.25 -5.29
CA THR A 9 -5.90 -5.26 -5.78
C THR A 9 -6.18 -6.38 -6.76
N THR A 10 -7.37 -6.89 -6.67
CA THR A 10 -7.88 -7.87 -7.63
C THR A 10 -8.65 -7.16 -8.74
N MET A 11 -8.32 -7.42 -9.98
CA MET A 11 -9.04 -6.92 -11.16
C MET A 11 -10.42 -7.56 -11.38
N PHE A 12 -11.04 -8.14 -10.37
CA PHE A 12 -12.17 -9.02 -10.60
C PHE A 12 -13.30 -8.74 -9.60
N GLY A 13 -14.12 -7.77 -9.95
CA GLY A 13 -15.36 -7.47 -9.26
C GLY A 13 -15.26 -6.28 -8.30
N GLN A 14 -16.33 -5.52 -8.23
CA GLN A 14 -16.52 -4.50 -7.19
C GLN A 14 -16.63 -5.20 -5.85
N GLY A 15 -15.96 -4.67 -4.83
CA GLY A 15 -16.13 -5.21 -3.49
C GLY A 15 -15.00 -4.90 -2.51
N LEU A 16 -15.22 -5.43 -1.34
CA LEU A 16 -14.25 -5.38 -0.25
C LEU A 16 -13.23 -6.50 -0.40
N GLY A 17 -12.03 -6.25 0.05
CA GLY A 17 -10.98 -7.22 0.16
C GLY A 17 -10.09 -6.97 1.36
N ALA A 18 -9.14 -7.86 1.63
CA ALA A 18 -8.13 -7.71 2.66
C ALA A 18 -6.75 -8.12 2.13
N SER A 19 -5.68 -7.56 2.68
CA SER A 19 -4.35 -8.03 2.37
C SER A 19 -3.44 -8.09 3.58
N LEU A 20 -2.43 -8.91 3.41
CA LEU A 20 -1.27 -9.00 4.29
C LEU A 20 -0.04 -8.69 3.43
N ASP A 21 0.66 -7.64 3.76
CA ASP A 21 1.81 -7.17 3.02
C ASP A 21 3.04 -7.10 3.93
N TYR A 22 4.21 -7.28 3.35
CA TYR A 22 5.48 -6.99 3.98
C TYR A 22 6.16 -5.87 3.20
N ALA A 23 6.44 -4.77 3.88
CA ALA A 23 7.13 -3.62 3.33
C ALA A 23 8.54 -3.49 3.92
N MET A 24 9.51 -3.23 3.06
CA MET A 24 10.87 -2.85 3.41
C MET A 24 11.04 -1.37 3.08
N TRP A 25 11.25 -0.58 4.11
CA TRP A 25 11.41 0.86 4.00
C TRP A 25 12.89 1.25 4.02
N ASN A 26 13.25 2.21 3.20
CA ASN A 26 14.59 2.77 3.10
C ASN A 26 14.49 4.26 2.78
N GLY A 27 15.42 5.04 3.30
CA GLY A 27 15.49 6.47 2.99
C GLY A 27 16.26 7.26 4.02
N THR A 28 16.46 8.53 3.74
CA THR A 28 17.18 9.47 4.62
C THR A 28 16.41 9.82 5.89
N MET A 29 15.12 9.48 5.96
CA MET A 29 14.29 9.64 7.16
C MET A 29 14.46 8.52 8.18
N ILE A 30 15.18 7.44 7.83
CA ILE A 30 15.45 6.32 8.73
C ILE A 30 16.86 6.51 9.29
N GLU A 31 17.00 6.37 10.59
CA GLU A 31 18.27 6.54 11.28
C GLU A 31 19.34 5.61 10.66
N ASN A 32 20.51 6.18 10.35
CA ASN A 32 21.64 5.48 9.73
C ASN A 32 21.37 4.83 8.36
N SER A 33 20.32 5.21 7.64
CA SER A 33 19.95 4.64 6.33
C SER A 33 19.76 3.11 6.37
N GLU A 34 19.36 2.56 7.49
CA GLU A 34 19.03 1.15 7.64
C GLU A 34 17.69 0.82 6.97
N THR A 35 17.56 -0.39 6.46
CA THR A 35 16.29 -0.89 5.94
C THR A 35 15.41 -1.37 7.08
N THR A 36 14.22 -0.83 7.19
CA THR A 36 13.26 -1.15 8.26
C THR A 36 12.07 -1.90 7.71
N GLY A 37 11.74 -3.04 8.29
CA GLY A 37 10.63 -3.89 7.88
C GLY A 37 9.33 -3.56 8.60
N SER A 38 8.21 -3.67 7.88
CA SER A 38 6.87 -3.53 8.42
C SER A 38 5.92 -4.56 7.85
N THR A 39 5.18 -5.24 8.71
CA THR A 39 4.06 -6.07 8.28
C THR A 39 2.81 -5.22 8.25
N ILE A 40 2.18 -5.09 7.10
CA ILE A 40 1.00 -4.24 6.89
C ILE A 40 -0.22 -5.12 6.76
N LEU A 41 -1.16 -4.93 7.67
CA LEU A 41 -2.52 -5.46 7.50
C LEU A 41 -3.40 -4.38 6.89
N ALA A 42 -4.21 -4.87 6.02
CA ALA A 42 -4.90 -3.91 5.23
C ALA A 42 -6.32 -4.36 4.74
N VAL A 43 -7.45 -3.45 4.48
CA VAL A 43 -8.75 -3.66 3.80
C VAL A 43 -8.87 -2.76 2.56
N ASN A 44 -9.39 -3.14 1.43
CA ASN A 44 -9.57 -2.38 0.20
C ASN A 44 -11.02 -2.36 -0.28
N TYR A 45 -11.30 -1.35 -1.01
CA TYR A 45 -12.50 -1.31 -1.81
C TYR A 45 -12.11 -1.12 -3.28
N THR A 46 -12.52 -2.06 -4.10
CA THR A 46 -12.33 -2.02 -5.55
C THR A 46 -13.60 -1.52 -6.23
N HIS A 47 -13.45 -0.52 -7.08
CA HIS A 47 -14.49 -0.01 -7.96
C HIS A 47 -14.08 -0.20 -9.41
N ASN A 48 -14.87 -0.96 -10.18
CA ASN A 48 -14.59 -1.16 -11.60
C ASN A 48 -14.95 0.10 -12.40
N LEU A 49 -13.98 0.64 -13.11
CA LEU A 49 -14.16 1.75 -14.04
C LEU A 49 -14.45 1.26 -15.46
N SER A 50 -13.86 0.14 -15.85
CA SER A 50 -14.06 -0.53 -17.14
C SER A 50 -13.67 -2.01 -17.05
N GLU A 51 -13.76 -2.74 -18.17
CA GLU A 51 -13.34 -4.16 -18.23
C GLU A 51 -11.85 -4.39 -17.90
N LYS A 52 -11.03 -3.36 -18.01
CA LYS A 52 -9.57 -3.43 -17.78
C LYS A 52 -9.05 -2.45 -16.74
N MET A 53 -9.92 -1.64 -16.17
CA MET A 53 -9.50 -0.58 -15.24
C MET A 53 -10.33 -0.62 -13.97
N ASP A 54 -9.63 -0.62 -12.84
CA ASP A 54 -10.22 -0.55 -11.52
C ASP A 54 -9.60 0.61 -10.73
N LEU A 55 -10.43 1.30 -9.95
CA LEU A 55 -9.98 2.22 -8.91
C LEU A 55 -10.07 1.52 -7.58
N VAL A 56 -8.98 1.57 -6.83
CA VAL A 56 -8.91 0.93 -5.53
C VAL A 56 -8.54 1.92 -4.45
N GLY A 57 -9.44 2.08 -3.52
CA GLY A 57 -9.17 2.78 -2.28
C GLY A 57 -8.60 1.86 -1.22
N SER A 58 -7.63 2.31 -0.49
CA SER A 58 -6.94 1.49 0.50
C SER A 58 -6.47 2.24 1.75
N VAL A 59 -6.54 1.60 2.93
CA VAL A 59 -5.98 2.10 4.21
C VAL A 59 -5.30 0.97 4.97
N GLY A 60 -4.06 1.05 5.43
CA GLY A 60 -3.23 0.03 6.08
C GLY A 60 -2.75 0.39 7.49
N TYR A 61 -2.37 -0.61 8.26
CA TYR A 61 -1.62 -0.46 9.51
C TYR A 61 -0.36 -1.32 9.47
N GLY A 62 0.79 -0.67 9.52
CA GLY A 62 2.08 -1.32 9.56
C GLY A 62 2.51 -1.59 11.00
N MET A 63 2.73 -2.87 11.28
CA MET A 63 3.35 -3.35 12.51
C MET A 63 4.87 -3.44 12.31
N GLY A 64 5.64 -3.04 13.29
CA GLY A 64 7.10 -2.89 13.21
C GLY A 64 7.44 -1.42 13.01
N PHE A 65 7.79 -0.99 11.83
CA PHE A 65 7.83 0.43 11.51
C PHE A 65 6.39 0.98 11.44
N GLY A 66 6.06 1.86 12.35
CA GLY A 66 4.69 2.37 12.54
C GLY A 66 4.24 3.26 11.39
N VAL A 67 3.71 2.66 10.33
CA VAL A 67 3.20 3.39 9.18
C VAL A 67 1.73 3.06 8.94
N VAL A 68 0.93 4.08 8.68
CA VAL A 68 -0.47 3.93 8.26
C VAL A 68 -0.60 4.46 6.83
N PRO A 69 -0.49 3.59 5.82
CA PRO A 69 -0.69 3.98 4.43
C PRO A 69 -2.19 4.10 4.11
N MET A 70 -2.60 5.20 3.51
CA MET A 70 -3.89 5.37 2.82
C MET A 70 -3.60 5.61 1.35
N LYS A 71 -4.12 4.76 0.46
CA LYS A 71 -3.78 4.82 -0.97
C LYS A 71 -5.03 4.85 -1.84
N ALA A 72 -4.87 5.43 -3.02
CA ALA A 72 -5.82 5.35 -4.13
C ALA A 72 -5.06 4.92 -5.38
N ASP A 73 -5.34 3.73 -5.87
CA ASP A 73 -4.62 3.07 -6.95
C ASP A 73 -5.51 2.91 -8.17
N LEU A 74 -5.00 3.27 -9.33
CA LEU A 74 -5.58 2.92 -10.62
C LEU A 74 -4.87 1.66 -11.12
N ASN A 75 -5.63 0.58 -11.29
CA ASN A 75 -5.13 -0.67 -11.82
C ASN A 75 -5.51 -0.83 -13.28
N TYR A 76 -4.57 -1.31 -14.08
CA TYR A 76 -4.78 -1.62 -15.48
C TYR A 76 -4.42 -3.08 -15.79
N GLY A 77 -5.36 -3.82 -16.35
CA GLY A 77 -5.20 -5.20 -16.79
C GLY A 77 -4.36 -5.37 -18.03
N ILE A 78 -3.18 -5.89 -17.83
CA ILE A 78 -2.27 -6.26 -18.91
C ILE A 78 -2.73 -7.58 -19.55
N THR A 79 -3.10 -8.54 -18.70
CA THR A 79 -3.66 -9.85 -19.11
C THR A 79 -4.83 -10.21 -18.19
N ASN A 80 -5.44 -11.37 -18.40
CA ASN A 80 -6.51 -11.87 -17.51
C ASN A 80 -6.03 -12.20 -16.08
N LYS A 81 -4.72 -12.19 -15.83
CA LYS A 81 -4.13 -12.49 -14.52
C LYS A 81 -3.11 -11.48 -14.03
N LEU A 82 -2.59 -10.65 -14.91
CA LEU A 82 -1.55 -9.67 -14.59
C LEU A 82 -2.10 -8.27 -14.75
N SER A 83 -1.91 -7.44 -13.75
CA SER A 83 -2.23 -6.01 -13.80
C SER A 83 -1.04 -5.17 -13.34
N ALA A 84 -0.96 -3.95 -13.83
CA ALA A 84 -0.11 -2.89 -13.31
C ALA A 84 -0.96 -1.90 -12.53
N ASN A 85 -0.39 -1.28 -11.50
CA ASN A 85 -1.01 -0.21 -10.77
C ASN A 85 -0.14 1.04 -10.70
N LEU A 86 -0.81 2.16 -10.65
CA LEU A 86 -0.24 3.48 -10.37
C LEU A 86 -1.17 4.17 -9.38
N GLY A 87 -0.63 4.68 -8.28
CA GLY A 87 -1.45 5.33 -7.28
C GLY A 87 -0.78 6.47 -6.54
N LEU A 88 -1.60 7.13 -5.73
CA LEU A 88 -1.21 8.14 -4.77
C LEU A 88 -1.47 7.61 -3.37
N GLY A 89 -0.59 7.93 -2.43
CA GLY A 89 -0.72 7.55 -1.03
C GLY A 89 -0.48 8.70 -0.08
N LEU A 90 -1.20 8.69 1.03
CA LEU A 90 -0.88 9.44 2.23
C LEU A 90 -0.34 8.44 3.25
N TYR A 91 0.86 8.70 3.75
CA TYR A 91 1.55 7.83 4.70
C TYR A 91 1.69 8.58 6.02
N MET A 92 0.95 8.11 7.01
CA MET A 92 1.10 8.61 8.38
C MET A 92 2.16 7.75 9.07
N ILE A 93 3.28 8.35 9.44
CA ILE A 93 4.42 7.67 10.05
C ILE A 93 4.42 8.04 11.53
N SER A 94 4.35 7.04 12.40
CA SER A 94 4.42 7.22 13.84
C SER A 94 5.85 6.97 14.34
N ASP A 95 6.25 7.65 15.22
CA ASP A 95 7.34 8.19 15.92
C ASP A 95 8.47 7.33 16.49
N SER A 96 8.38 6.05 16.65
CA SER A 96 9.45 5.31 17.33
C SER A 96 10.75 5.15 16.51
N THR A 97 10.73 5.62 15.26
CA THR A 97 11.84 5.52 14.30
C THR A 97 12.17 6.86 13.61
N TYR A 98 11.54 7.94 14.05
CA TYR A 98 11.73 9.26 13.47
C TYR A 98 12.92 9.95 14.17
N ASP A 99 14.04 10.11 13.50
CA ASP A 99 15.16 10.88 14.03
C ASP A 99 14.90 12.38 13.82
N ALA A 100 14.48 13.05 14.89
CA ALA A 100 14.28 14.51 14.89
C ALA A 100 15.56 15.29 14.55
N ASN A 101 16.74 14.70 14.75
CA ASN A 101 18.02 15.32 14.39
C ASN A 101 18.24 15.33 12.88
N ALA A 102 17.72 14.33 12.14
CA ALA A 102 17.84 14.26 10.71
C ALA A 102 17.11 15.40 9.98
N ILE A 103 16.06 15.96 10.59
CA ILE A 103 15.27 17.07 10.03
C ILE A 103 15.68 18.48 10.55
N GLY A 104 16.76 18.56 11.33
CA GLY A 104 17.31 19.83 11.79
C GLY A 104 16.41 20.67 12.73
N VAL A 105 15.41 20.07 13.36
CA VAL A 105 14.52 20.71 14.33
C VAL A 105 14.93 20.47 15.80
N ALA A 106 15.95 19.65 16.05
CA ALA A 106 16.49 19.47 17.40
C ALA A 106 17.48 20.60 17.72
N ASP A 107 17.21 21.35 18.76
CA ASP A 107 18.18 22.26 19.36
C ASP A 107 19.27 21.41 20.05
N GLU A 108 20.56 21.72 19.91
CA GLU A 108 21.72 20.92 20.35
C GLU A 108 21.73 20.53 21.84
N ALA A 109 20.72 20.91 22.61
CA ALA A 109 20.63 20.72 24.05
C ALA A 109 19.53 19.76 24.53
N SER A 110 18.67 19.25 23.66
CA SER A 110 17.57 18.35 24.10
C SER A 110 17.85 16.91 23.68
N THR A 111 18.11 16.05 24.68
CA THR A 111 18.05 14.59 24.55
C THR A 111 16.61 14.08 24.61
N ASP A 112 15.63 14.97 24.47
CA ASP A 112 14.24 14.60 24.43
C ASP A 112 13.92 14.02 23.05
N VAL A 113 13.57 12.74 23.02
CA VAL A 113 12.98 12.10 21.86
C VAL A 113 11.67 12.85 21.59
N VAL A 114 11.70 13.70 20.57
CA VAL A 114 10.47 14.40 20.15
C VAL A 114 9.57 13.35 19.53
N GLU A 115 8.52 12.98 20.26
CA GLU A 115 7.44 12.17 19.70
C GLU A 115 6.81 12.94 18.55
N GLY A 116 7.19 12.63 17.30
CA GLY A 116 6.70 13.26 16.10
C GLY A 116 5.87 12.29 15.24
N SER A 117 4.86 12.74 14.57
CA SER A 117 4.19 12.02 13.52
C SER A 117 4.30 12.83 12.22
N ALA A 118 4.68 12.19 11.14
CA ALA A 118 4.71 12.80 9.81
C ALA A 118 3.54 12.29 8.96
N ASN A 119 2.97 13.20 8.17
CA ASN A 119 1.95 12.88 7.17
C ASN A 119 2.50 13.23 5.80
N GLU A 120 2.89 12.21 5.05
CA GLU A 120 3.63 12.38 3.82
C GLU A 120 2.86 11.85 2.61
N PHE A 121 2.93 12.58 1.50
CA PHE A 121 2.38 12.14 0.24
C PHE A 121 3.41 11.35 -0.56
N GLY A 122 2.94 10.31 -1.24
CA GLY A 122 3.78 9.50 -2.10
C GLY A 122 3.06 8.98 -3.32
N ILE A 123 3.86 8.48 -4.25
CA ILE A 123 3.41 7.78 -5.45
C ILE A 123 3.77 6.32 -5.28
N ASN A 124 2.89 5.44 -5.70
CA ASN A 124 3.15 4.01 -5.74
C ASN A 124 2.98 3.46 -7.15
N LEU A 125 3.88 2.55 -7.50
CA LEU A 125 3.88 1.77 -8.74
C LEU A 125 3.94 0.31 -8.38
N GLY A 126 3.18 -0.53 -9.08
CA GLY A 126 3.24 -1.96 -8.79
C GLY A 126 2.68 -2.86 -9.86
N LEU A 127 2.78 -4.14 -9.55
CA LEU A 127 2.25 -5.24 -10.34
C LEU A 127 1.48 -6.17 -9.42
N SER A 128 0.38 -6.73 -9.91
CA SER A 128 -0.32 -7.79 -9.21
C SER A 128 -0.61 -8.97 -10.13
N TYR A 129 -0.52 -10.17 -9.58
CA TYR A 129 -0.79 -11.42 -10.28
C TYR A 129 -1.91 -12.18 -9.57
N GLN A 130 -2.97 -12.46 -10.30
CA GLN A 130 -4.10 -13.22 -9.79
C GLN A 130 -3.80 -14.72 -9.81
N VAL A 131 -3.77 -15.31 -8.63
CA VAL A 131 -3.55 -16.75 -8.44
C VAL A 131 -4.87 -17.51 -8.61
N THR A 132 -5.94 -17.02 -7.96
CA THR A 132 -7.32 -17.53 -8.07
C THR A 132 -8.28 -16.35 -8.28
N SER A 133 -9.58 -16.62 -8.43
CA SER A 133 -10.61 -15.57 -8.49
C SER A 133 -10.69 -14.70 -7.21
N ALA A 134 -10.17 -15.18 -6.10
CA ALA A 134 -10.21 -14.48 -4.81
C ALA A 134 -8.82 -14.08 -4.28
N ILE A 135 -7.75 -14.70 -4.77
CA ILE A 135 -6.39 -14.52 -4.22
C ILE A 135 -5.48 -13.91 -5.27
N SER A 136 -4.73 -12.89 -4.89
CA SER A 136 -3.68 -12.29 -5.71
C SER A 136 -2.40 -12.03 -4.92
N LEU A 137 -1.28 -12.05 -5.63
CA LEU A 137 0.03 -11.63 -5.15
C LEU A 137 0.35 -10.27 -5.75
N GLY A 138 0.97 -9.40 -4.97
CA GLY A 138 1.33 -8.07 -5.40
C GLY A 138 2.73 -7.67 -5.02
N PHE A 139 3.29 -6.79 -5.85
CA PHE A 139 4.50 -6.06 -5.60
C PHE A 139 4.23 -4.58 -5.83
N ASN A 140 4.63 -3.72 -4.89
CA ASN A 140 4.53 -2.27 -5.01
C ASN A 140 5.86 -1.62 -4.61
N TYR A 141 6.20 -0.57 -5.31
CA TYR A 141 7.26 0.35 -4.94
C TYR A 141 6.63 1.70 -4.59
N ASN A 142 6.83 2.13 -3.35
CA ASN A 142 6.28 3.37 -2.81
C ASN A 142 7.40 4.41 -2.77
N MET A 143 7.17 5.55 -3.39
CA MET A 143 8.06 6.70 -3.40
C MET A 143 7.40 7.82 -2.61
N ILE A 144 7.97 8.15 -1.48
CA ILE A 144 7.44 9.16 -0.57
C ILE A 144 8.49 10.24 -0.43
N LYS A 145 8.08 11.50 -0.52
CA LYS A 145 8.98 12.63 -0.42
C LYS A 145 8.47 13.61 0.63
N SER A 146 9.35 13.95 1.57
CA SER A 146 9.08 14.90 2.65
C SER A 146 10.14 15.99 2.64
N GLY A 147 9.84 17.15 2.03
CA GLY A 147 10.82 18.21 1.86
C GLY A 147 12.04 17.72 1.07
N ASP A 148 13.21 17.80 1.69
CA ASP A 148 14.49 17.34 1.12
C ASP A 148 14.80 15.86 1.40
N TYR A 149 13.93 15.14 2.11
CA TYR A 149 14.12 13.76 2.51
C TYR A 149 13.34 12.80 1.62
N ASP A 150 13.94 11.67 1.31
CA ASP A 150 13.32 10.57 0.58
C ASP A 150 12.99 9.42 1.54
N PHE A 151 11.82 8.83 1.36
CA PHE A 151 11.38 7.64 2.05
C PHE A 151 10.75 6.70 1.04
N ASN A 152 11.40 5.58 0.79
CA ASN A 152 10.98 4.65 -0.25
C ASN A 152 10.71 3.27 0.35
N GLY A 153 9.76 2.53 -0.23
CA GLY A 153 9.43 1.20 0.25
C GLY A 153 9.12 0.21 -0.85
N MET A 154 9.72 -0.97 -0.77
CA MET A 154 9.30 -2.13 -1.54
C MET A 154 8.31 -2.95 -0.70
N GLN A 155 7.16 -3.25 -1.27
CA GLN A 155 6.07 -3.94 -0.59
C GLN A 155 5.66 -5.18 -1.40
N PHE A 156 5.61 -6.33 -0.72
CA PHE A 156 5.13 -7.60 -1.26
C PHE A 156 3.90 -8.01 -0.48
N GLY A 157 2.85 -8.43 -1.16
CA GLY A 157 1.59 -8.73 -0.50
C GLY A 157 0.81 -9.88 -1.07
N LEU A 158 -0.03 -10.43 -0.21
CA LEU A 158 -1.07 -11.40 -0.52
C LEU A 158 -2.42 -10.73 -0.25
N SER A 159 -3.31 -10.71 -1.24
CA SER A 159 -4.65 -10.12 -1.11
C SER A 159 -5.73 -11.17 -1.29
N TYR A 160 -6.83 -10.96 -0.57
CA TYR A 160 -8.05 -11.75 -0.67
C TYR A 160 -9.25 -10.84 -0.94
N ALA A 161 -10.03 -11.13 -1.98
CA ALA A 161 -11.27 -10.42 -2.31
C ALA A 161 -12.49 -11.13 -1.70
N PHE A 162 -13.30 -10.39 -0.94
CA PHE A 162 -14.55 -10.90 -0.39
C PHE A 162 -15.67 -10.77 -1.45
N GLY A 163 -16.23 -11.90 -1.87
CA GLY A 163 -17.38 -11.92 -2.78
C GLY A 163 -17.04 -11.66 -4.26
N GLY A 164 -15.82 -11.92 -4.67
CA GLY A 164 -15.43 -11.88 -6.09
C GLY A 164 -16.30 -12.85 -6.92
N LYS A 165 -16.99 -12.33 -7.95
CA LYS A 165 -17.72 -13.19 -8.89
C LYS A 165 -16.72 -14.07 -9.61
N SER A 166 -16.97 -15.38 -9.61
CA SER A 166 -16.20 -16.33 -10.39
C SER A 166 -16.28 -15.96 -11.89
N THR A 167 -15.16 -16.06 -12.59
CA THR A 167 -15.10 -15.91 -14.06
C THR A 167 -15.95 -16.94 -14.81
N ASP A 168 -16.44 -17.97 -14.13
CA ASP A 168 -17.32 -18.98 -14.71
C ASP A 168 -18.74 -18.43 -14.99
N ASP A 169 -19.20 -17.42 -14.25
CA ASP A 169 -20.53 -16.81 -14.45
C ASP A 169 -20.64 -16.04 -15.78
N LYS A 170 -19.52 -15.58 -16.37
CA LYS A 170 -19.54 -14.89 -17.67
C LYS A 170 -19.79 -15.83 -18.86
N LYS A 171 -19.45 -17.10 -18.74
CA LYS A 171 -19.65 -18.08 -19.85
C LYS A 171 -21.10 -18.55 -20.01
N GLU A 172 -21.94 -18.35 -19.02
CA GLU A 172 -23.35 -18.73 -19.10
C GLU A 172 -24.21 -17.66 -19.78
N ILE A 173 -23.79 -16.39 -19.72
CA ILE A 173 -24.54 -15.27 -20.32
C ILE A 173 -24.32 -15.20 -21.84
N GLU A 174 -23.16 -15.63 -22.35
CA GLU A 174 -22.89 -15.63 -23.79
C GLU A 174 -23.54 -16.82 -24.56
N LYS A 175 -24.21 -17.74 -23.87
CA LYS A 175 -24.89 -18.89 -24.48
C LYS A 175 -26.43 -18.77 -24.53
N LYS A 176 -26.99 -17.64 -24.21
CA LYS A 176 -28.41 -17.29 -24.37
C LYS A 176 -28.54 -16.13 -25.36
#